data_932076a715fc5d26b6feb50dcd400754
#
_entry.id   932076a715fc5d26b6feb50dcd400754
#
_cell.length_a   1.000
_cell.length_b   1.000
_cell.length_c   1.000
_cell.angle_alpha   90.00
_cell.angle_beta   90.00
_cell.angle_gamma   90.00
#
_symmetry.space_group_name_H-M   'P 1'
#
loop_
_entity.id
_entity.type
_entity.pdbx_description
1 polymer ?
#
loop_
_entity_poly.entity_id
_entity_poly.type
_entity_poly.pdbx_seq_one_letter_code
_entity_poly.pdbx_strand_id
1 'polypeptide(L)'
;MVQFAWPHVKTFLVLIQARKLSISVLRNRGVWIFGLSVLLMACSQVGKVSTTSPIQPEASSNRKIQTGHYSKKFSIAAANPLATQAGYDILKKGGSAVDAVIATQMVLGLVEPQSSGLGGGSFLVYFDGNSIRSFDGRETAPELADPNLFLNSKEEAIKFIDAVTSGRSVGVPGTLNVLALVHKEYGKLPWESLFTPAINLATNGFLVSERMQILLKKDKYLKNDPVAETYFFDESGKPWKKGHLLKNPEYAAVLRLISKHGSKALMSGEIAQAVVNKVQNQLTSPGL
;
A
#
# COMPACT_ATOMS: atom_id res chain seq x y z
N MET A 1 -16.45 -2.45 -25.72
CA MET A 1 -15.81 -3.75 -26.01
C MET A 1 -14.55 -3.46 -26.81
N VAL A 2 -13.41 -3.32 -26.13
CA VAL A 2 -12.10 -3.12 -26.80
C VAL A 2 -11.19 -4.19 -26.22
N GLN A 3 -10.90 -5.19 -27.04
CA GLN A 3 -9.93 -6.25 -26.78
C GLN A 3 -8.54 -5.70 -27.03
N PHE A 4 -7.71 -5.62 -26.02
CA PHE A 4 -6.26 -5.47 -26.19
C PHE A 4 -5.64 -6.86 -26.22
N ALA A 5 -5.22 -7.28 -27.43
CA ALA A 5 -4.41 -8.46 -27.64
C ALA A 5 -2.94 -8.12 -27.34
N TRP A 6 -2.31 -8.89 -26.49
CA TRP A 6 -0.86 -8.85 -26.28
C TRP A 6 -0.17 -9.66 -27.35
N PRO A 7 0.85 -9.14 -28.06
CA PRO A 7 1.62 -9.92 -29.00
C PRO A 7 2.80 -10.62 -28.31
N HIS A 8 2.80 -11.95 -28.47
CA HIS A 8 3.94 -12.83 -28.60
C HIS A 8 5.11 -12.74 -27.59
N VAL A 9 5.05 -13.56 -26.55
CA VAL A 9 6.24 -14.14 -25.93
C VAL A 9 6.72 -15.28 -26.85
N LYS A 10 7.76 -15.03 -27.62
CA LYS A 10 8.48 -16.06 -28.39
C LYS A 10 9.36 -16.87 -27.44
N THR A 11 8.95 -18.09 -27.16
CA THR A 11 9.79 -19.10 -26.53
C THR A 11 10.91 -19.45 -27.50
N PHE A 12 12.15 -19.04 -27.18
CA PHE A 12 13.32 -19.50 -27.92
C PHE A 12 13.67 -20.90 -27.47
N LEU A 13 13.25 -21.89 -28.27
CA LEU A 13 13.74 -23.26 -28.18
C LEU A 13 15.05 -23.33 -28.94
N VAL A 14 16.19 -23.38 -28.23
CA VAL A 14 17.49 -23.60 -28.86
C VAL A 14 17.64 -25.12 -29.08
N LEU A 15 17.40 -25.57 -30.29
CA LEU A 15 17.75 -26.93 -30.77
C LEU A 15 19.25 -26.97 -31.00
N ILE A 16 20.00 -27.60 -30.10
CA ILE A 16 21.40 -27.93 -30.34
C ILE A 16 21.44 -29.18 -31.22
N GLN A 17 21.71 -28.96 -32.51
CA GLN A 17 22.03 -30.04 -33.44
C GLN A 17 23.43 -30.56 -33.13
N ALA A 18 23.50 -31.77 -32.57
CA ALA A 18 24.77 -32.45 -32.34
C ALA A 18 25.37 -32.91 -33.70
N ARG A 19 26.32 -32.13 -34.21
CA ARG A 19 27.22 -32.62 -35.27
C ARG A 19 28.26 -33.53 -34.63
N LYS A 20 28.33 -34.77 -35.08
CA LYS A 20 29.39 -35.73 -34.77
C LYS A 20 30.72 -35.14 -35.23
N LEU A 21 31.52 -34.64 -34.31
CA LEU A 21 32.96 -34.43 -34.52
C LEU A 21 33.68 -35.60 -33.86
N SER A 22 34.41 -36.34 -34.68
CA SER A 22 35.35 -37.36 -34.27
C SER A 22 36.51 -36.66 -33.54
N ILE A 23 36.62 -36.84 -32.22
CA ILE A 23 37.74 -36.33 -31.44
C ILE A 23 38.71 -37.48 -31.20
N SER A 24 39.86 -37.36 -31.85
CA SER A 24 41.03 -38.16 -31.51
C SER A 24 41.49 -37.84 -30.08
N VAL A 25 41.56 -38.85 -29.27
CA VAL A 25 41.95 -38.79 -27.87
C VAL A 25 43.39 -38.32 -27.74
N LEU A 26 43.59 -37.09 -27.28
CA LEU A 26 44.89 -36.62 -26.79
C LEU A 26 44.84 -36.60 -25.24
N ARG A 27 45.64 -37.50 -24.72
CA ARG A 27 45.88 -37.85 -23.33
C ARG A 27 46.65 -36.73 -22.64
N ASN A 28 45.97 -35.73 -22.02
CA ASN A 28 46.60 -34.85 -21.06
C ASN A 28 45.64 -34.56 -19.87
N ARG A 29 45.77 -35.38 -18.82
CA ARG A 29 44.92 -35.37 -17.62
C ARG A 29 45.02 -34.06 -16.79
N GLY A 30 46.02 -33.22 -17.05
CA GLY A 30 46.23 -31.97 -16.30
C GLY A 30 45.37 -30.81 -16.74
N VAL A 31 44.95 -30.73 -18.00
CA VAL A 31 44.22 -29.57 -18.56
C VAL A 31 42.73 -29.58 -18.16
N TRP A 32 42.16 -30.74 -17.93
CA TRP A 32 40.77 -30.89 -17.55
C TRP A 32 40.47 -30.49 -16.10
N ILE A 33 41.43 -30.67 -15.19
CA ILE A 33 41.29 -30.28 -13.77
C ILE A 33 41.36 -28.77 -13.64
N PHE A 34 42.16 -28.10 -14.45
CA PHE A 34 42.28 -26.63 -14.42
C PHE A 34 41.04 -25.95 -15.03
N GLY A 35 40.46 -26.50 -16.11
CA GLY A 35 39.24 -26.00 -16.72
C GLY A 35 38.03 -26.12 -15.81
N LEU A 36 37.90 -27.22 -15.06
CA LEU A 36 36.77 -27.44 -14.13
C LEU A 36 36.90 -26.55 -12.87
N SER A 37 38.11 -26.25 -12.41
CA SER A 37 38.34 -25.35 -11.28
C SER A 37 38.01 -23.89 -11.60
N VAL A 38 38.23 -23.44 -12.84
CA VAL A 38 37.89 -22.08 -13.28
C VAL A 38 36.37 -21.94 -13.47
N LEU A 39 35.66 -22.99 -13.93
CA LEU A 39 34.21 -22.96 -14.01
C LEU A 39 33.53 -22.96 -12.65
N LEU A 40 34.09 -23.59 -11.64
CA LEU A 40 33.55 -23.59 -10.27
C LEU A 40 33.80 -22.27 -9.53
N MET A 41 34.85 -21.50 -9.89
CA MET A 41 35.11 -20.17 -9.33
C MET A 41 34.22 -19.08 -9.98
N ALA A 42 33.68 -19.27 -11.17
CA ALA A 42 32.79 -18.32 -11.82
C ALA A 42 31.39 -18.28 -11.17
N CYS A 43 30.97 -19.30 -10.42
CA CYS A 43 29.70 -19.35 -9.73
C CYS A 43 29.72 -18.72 -8.32
N SER A 44 30.85 -18.29 -7.79
CA SER A 44 30.95 -17.74 -6.43
C SER A 44 30.91 -16.21 -6.35
N GLN A 45 30.73 -15.53 -7.45
CA GLN A 45 30.39 -14.10 -7.49
C GLN A 45 28.87 -13.90 -7.59
N VAL A 46 28.11 -14.57 -6.74
CA VAL A 46 26.80 -14.04 -6.36
C VAL A 46 27.11 -12.80 -5.56
N GLY A 47 27.08 -11.67 -6.23
CA GLY A 47 27.18 -10.36 -5.60
C GLY A 47 26.25 -10.36 -4.42
N LYS A 48 26.72 -10.06 -3.22
CA LYS A 48 25.88 -9.75 -2.08
C LYS A 48 24.94 -8.64 -2.55
N VAL A 49 23.76 -9.01 -3.00
CA VAL A 49 22.67 -8.07 -3.14
C VAL A 49 22.52 -7.49 -1.75
N SER A 50 22.98 -6.26 -1.59
CA SER A 50 22.78 -5.50 -0.36
C SER A 50 21.28 -5.38 -0.19
N THR A 51 20.68 -6.27 0.60
CA THR A 51 19.28 -6.24 1.00
C THR A 51 19.07 -5.17 2.07
N THR A 52 19.55 -3.96 1.83
CA THR A 52 18.98 -2.79 2.45
C THR A 52 17.71 -2.44 1.66
N SER A 53 16.70 -3.29 1.76
CA SER A 53 15.36 -2.88 1.39
C SER A 53 15.05 -1.58 2.12
N PRO A 54 14.52 -0.56 1.44
CA PRO A 54 14.01 0.62 2.11
C PRO A 54 13.07 0.13 3.22
N ILE A 55 13.11 0.80 4.38
CA ILE A 55 12.33 0.41 5.56
C ILE A 55 10.86 0.37 5.15
N GLN A 56 10.37 -0.82 4.91
CA GLN A 56 8.94 -1.01 4.68
C GLN A 56 8.23 -0.92 6.04
N PRO A 57 7.20 -0.09 6.18
CA PRO A 57 6.46 0.04 7.42
C PRO A 57 5.99 -1.29 7.99
N GLU A 58 5.65 -2.23 7.11
CA GLU A 58 5.19 -3.58 7.43
C GLU A 58 6.27 -4.48 8.03
N ALA A 59 7.55 -4.26 7.70
CA ALA A 59 8.67 -5.08 8.15
C ALA A 59 8.97 -4.97 9.65
N SER A 60 8.40 -3.98 10.34
CA SER A 60 8.68 -3.70 11.75
C SER A 60 7.68 -4.32 12.72
N SER A 61 6.73 -5.11 12.26
CA SER A 61 5.75 -5.74 13.14
C SER A 61 6.40 -6.85 13.97
N ASN A 62 6.39 -6.69 15.30
CA ASN A 62 6.69 -7.77 16.25
C ASN A 62 5.60 -8.84 16.11
N ARG A 63 5.78 -9.80 15.22
CA ARG A 63 4.89 -10.95 15.09
C ARG A 63 5.04 -11.82 16.34
N LYS A 64 4.03 -11.81 17.19
CA LYS A 64 3.84 -12.87 18.18
C LYS A 64 3.06 -13.99 17.51
N ILE A 65 3.56 -15.22 17.63
CA ILE A 65 2.81 -16.42 17.23
C ILE A 65 1.57 -16.46 18.10
N GLN A 66 0.39 -16.41 17.48
CA GLN A 66 -0.88 -16.54 18.18
C GLN A 66 -1.55 -17.84 17.78
N THR A 67 -2.22 -18.47 18.75
CA THR A 67 -3.07 -19.63 18.50
C THR A 67 -4.23 -19.21 17.58
N GLY A 68 -4.54 -20.03 16.58
CA GLY A 68 -5.68 -19.77 15.69
C GLY A 68 -7.00 -19.78 16.47
N HIS A 69 -7.92 -18.92 16.07
CA HIS A 69 -9.26 -18.84 16.62
C HIS A 69 -10.28 -19.38 15.63
N TYR A 70 -11.19 -20.23 16.10
CA TYR A 70 -12.31 -20.73 15.32
C TYR A 70 -13.57 -19.91 15.58
N SER A 71 -14.22 -19.49 14.52
CA SER A 71 -15.49 -18.78 14.61
C SER A 71 -16.62 -19.59 13.98
N LYS A 72 -17.79 -19.64 14.63
CA LYS A 72 -18.95 -20.41 14.14
C LYS A 72 -19.80 -19.65 13.12
N LYS A 73 -19.74 -18.31 13.08
CA LYS A 73 -20.63 -17.50 12.23
C LYS A 73 -19.86 -16.63 11.27
N PHE A 74 -18.93 -15.83 11.76
CA PHE A 74 -18.12 -14.92 10.96
C PHE A 74 -16.83 -14.57 11.70
N SER A 75 -15.82 -14.17 10.96
CA SER A 75 -14.56 -13.67 11.50
C SER A 75 -14.06 -12.50 10.69
N ILE A 76 -13.24 -11.67 11.29
CA ILE A 76 -12.53 -10.57 10.64
C ILE A 76 -11.17 -10.40 11.30
N ALA A 77 -10.17 -10.04 10.50
CA ALA A 77 -8.84 -9.70 10.96
C ALA A 77 -8.35 -8.45 10.24
N ALA A 78 -7.68 -7.58 10.94
CA ALA A 78 -7.05 -6.38 10.40
C ALA A 78 -5.76 -6.09 11.16
N ALA A 79 -4.94 -5.18 10.62
CA ALA A 79 -3.64 -4.81 11.20
C ALA A 79 -3.75 -4.12 12.57
N ASN A 80 -4.94 -3.62 12.94
CA ASN A 80 -5.16 -2.90 14.19
C ASN A 80 -6.43 -3.39 14.89
N PRO A 81 -6.41 -3.62 16.21
CA PRO A 81 -7.58 -4.08 16.97
C PRO A 81 -8.81 -3.19 16.85
N LEU A 82 -8.63 -1.86 16.79
CA LEU A 82 -9.76 -0.92 16.63
C LEU A 82 -10.45 -1.10 15.28
N ALA A 83 -9.68 -1.34 14.22
CA ALA A 83 -10.21 -1.61 12.90
C ALA A 83 -10.91 -2.98 12.84
N THR A 84 -10.32 -4.00 13.46
CA THR A 84 -10.95 -5.33 13.62
C THR A 84 -12.28 -5.20 14.35
N GLN A 85 -12.33 -4.43 15.45
CA GLN A 85 -13.55 -4.23 16.23
C GLN A 85 -14.64 -3.54 15.41
N ALA A 86 -14.28 -2.50 14.65
CA ALA A 86 -15.23 -1.81 13.79
C ALA A 86 -15.90 -2.75 12.78
N GLY A 87 -15.10 -3.56 12.07
CA GLY A 87 -15.65 -4.55 11.13
C GLY A 87 -16.45 -5.65 11.81
N TYR A 88 -16.02 -6.11 12.99
CA TYR A 88 -16.75 -7.09 13.77
C TYR A 88 -18.14 -6.57 14.19
N ASP A 89 -18.23 -5.32 14.63
CA ASP A 89 -19.50 -4.69 15.03
C ASP A 89 -20.45 -4.55 13.85
N ILE A 90 -19.94 -4.29 12.65
CA ILE A 90 -20.74 -4.30 11.42
C ILE A 90 -21.28 -5.70 11.12
N LEU A 91 -20.45 -6.74 11.20
CA LEU A 91 -20.93 -8.12 10.99
C LEU A 91 -21.98 -8.52 12.04
N LYS A 92 -21.79 -8.12 13.30
CA LYS A 92 -22.73 -8.36 14.40
C LYS A 92 -24.08 -7.68 14.17
N LYS A 93 -24.11 -6.53 13.50
CA LYS A 93 -25.33 -5.82 13.09
C LYS A 93 -26.03 -6.42 11.84
N GLY A 94 -25.49 -7.52 11.30
CA GLY A 94 -26.04 -8.17 10.11
C GLY A 94 -25.49 -7.66 8.79
N GLY A 95 -24.44 -6.84 8.84
CA GLY A 95 -23.73 -6.38 7.65
C GLY A 95 -23.06 -7.52 6.87
N SER A 96 -22.80 -7.28 5.60
CA SER A 96 -22.03 -8.18 4.75
C SER A 96 -20.52 -8.13 5.06
N ALA A 97 -19.76 -9.06 4.48
CA ALA A 97 -18.29 -9.00 4.53
C ALA A 97 -17.76 -7.69 3.91
N VAL A 98 -18.43 -7.21 2.85
CA VAL A 98 -18.08 -5.93 2.19
C VAL A 98 -18.32 -4.75 3.13
N ASP A 99 -19.46 -4.70 3.81
CA ASP A 99 -19.75 -3.65 4.79
C ASP A 99 -18.68 -3.61 5.90
N ALA A 100 -18.31 -4.79 6.39
CA ALA A 100 -17.29 -4.91 7.43
C ALA A 100 -15.92 -4.43 6.95
N VAL A 101 -15.51 -4.77 5.72
CA VAL A 101 -14.25 -4.32 5.12
C VAL A 101 -14.23 -2.80 4.97
N ILE A 102 -15.33 -2.18 4.55
CA ILE A 102 -15.43 -0.72 4.42
C ILE A 102 -15.21 -0.04 5.77
N ALA A 103 -15.94 -0.45 6.80
CA ALA A 103 -15.80 0.13 8.13
C ALA A 103 -14.38 -0.07 8.71
N THR A 104 -13.80 -1.26 8.48
CA THR A 104 -12.42 -1.57 8.85
C THR A 104 -11.43 -0.66 8.14
N GLN A 105 -11.59 -0.45 6.83
CA GLN A 105 -10.71 0.40 6.02
C GLN A 105 -10.75 1.86 6.47
N MET A 106 -11.93 2.39 6.79
CA MET A 106 -12.06 3.76 7.30
C MET A 106 -11.35 3.94 8.64
N VAL A 107 -11.38 2.94 9.51
CA VAL A 107 -10.64 2.98 10.78
C VAL A 107 -9.14 2.79 10.55
N LEU A 108 -8.72 1.89 9.66
CA LEU A 108 -7.30 1.70 9.33
C LEU A 108 -6.64 2.99 8.83
N GLY A 109 -7.32 3.78 7.99
CA GLY A 109 -6.81 5.08 7.54
C GLY A 109 -6.52 6.07 8.66
N LEU A 110 -7.16 5.89 9.83
CA LEU A 110 -6.93 6.70 11.02
C LEU A 110 -5.80 6.14 11.92
N VAL A 111 -5.83 4.83 12.17
CA VAL A 111 -4.98 4.19 13.21
C VAL A 111 -3.71 3.52 12.66
N GLU A 112 -3.64 3.30 11.35
CA GLU A 112 -2.49 2.76 10.62
C GLU A 112 -2.19 3.62 9.35
N PRO A 113 -2.03 4.95 9.48
CA PRO A 113 -1.95 5.86 8.33
C PRO A 113 -0.73 5.63 7.44
N GLN A 114 0.30 4.95 7.94
CA GLN A 114 1.51 4.63 7.19
C GLN A 114 1.29 3.52 6.12
N SER A 115 0.22 2.76 6.23
CA SER A 115 -0.08 1.63 5.34
C SER A 115 -1.51 1.59 4.84
N SER A 116 -2.32 2.58 5.19
CA SER A 116 -3.73 2.63 4.82
C SER A 116 -4.23 4.08 4.74
N GLY A 117 -5.07 4.39 3.76
CA GLY A 117 -5.60 5.75 3.63
C GLY A 117 -6.60 5.91 2.48
N LEU A 118 -7.34 7.03 2.53
CA LEU A 118 -8.30 7.41 1.48
C LEU A 118 -7.60 7.80 0.17
N GLY A 119 -6.38 8.32 0.27
CA GLY A 119 -5.55 8.76 -0.87
C GLY A 119 -4.80 7.63 -1.56
N GLY A 120 -4.95 6.40 -1.11
CA GLY A 120 -4.27 5.23 -1.64
C GLY A 120 -5.10 4.41 -2.63
N GLY A 121 -4.54 3.26 -3.03
CA GLY A 121 -5.23 2.24 -3.80
C GLY A 121 -5.38 0.94 -3.01
N SER A 122 -6.18 0.06 -3.55
CA SER A 122 -6.42 -1.25 -2.96
C SER A 122 -6.85 -2.27 -4.00
N PHE A 123 -6.63 -3.53 -3.67
CA PHE A 123 -7.21 -4.66 -4.39
C PHE A 123 -8.17 -5.39 -3.46
N LEU A 124 -9.28 -5.87 -4.02
CA LEU A 124 -10.27 -6.64 -3.29
C LEU A 124 -10.53 -7.94 -4.03
N VAL A 125 -10.47 -9.06 -3.31
CA VAL A 125 -10.89 -10.37 -3.77
C VAL A 125 -12.11 -10.78 -2.97
N TYR A 126 -13.20 -11.09 -3.67
CA TYR A 126 -14.47 -11.49 -3.09
C TYR A 126 -14.84 -12.90 -3.55
N PHE A 127 -15.20 -13.75 -2.60
CA PHE A 127 -15.72 -15.08 -2.85
C PHE A 127 -17.13 -15.19 -2.27
N ASP A 128 -18.10 -15.52 -3.12
CA ASP A 128 -19.52 -15.62 -2.75
C ASP A 128 -19.97 -17.03 -2.35
N GLY A 129 -19.03 -17.99 -2.31
CA GLY A 129 -19.31 -19.41 -2.10
C GLY A 129 -19.24 -20.25 -3.38
N ASN A 130 -19.34 -19.63 -4.56
CA ASN A 130 -19.32 -20.29 -5.86
C ASN A 130 -18.25 -19.73 -6.80
N SER A 131 -18.10 -18.42 -6.83
CA SER A 131 -17.22 -17.70 -7.75
C SER A 131 -16.29 -16.75 -7.02
N ILE A 132 -15.11 -16.51 -7.61
CA ILE A 132 -14.16 -15.53 -7.15
C ILE A 132 -14.21 -14.34 -8.10
N ARG A 133 -14.32 -13.14 -7.52
CA ARG A 133 -14.21 -11.87 -8.25
C ARG A 133 -13.10 -11.03 -7.66
N SER A 134 -12.34 -10.37 -8.52
CA SER A 134 -11.32 -9.41 -8.13
C SER A 134 -11.68 -8.03 -8.63
N PHE A 135 -11.38 -7.04 -7.81
CA PHE A 135 -11.64 -5.63 -8.09
C PHE A 135 -10.33 -4.86 -7.94
N ASP A 136 -10.02 -4.10 -8.97
CA ASP A 136 -8.83 -3.26 -9.02
C ASP A 136 -9.21 -1.82 -8.66
N GLY A 137 -8.71 -1.35 -7.55
CA GLY A 137 -8.80 0.03 -7.07
C GLY A 137 -7.40 0.62 -6.86
N ARG A 138 -6.42 0.18 -7.66
CA ARG A 138 -5.07 0.74 -7.65
C ARG A 138 -5.10 2.23 -8.01
N GLU A 139 -4.14 2.98 -7.48
CA GLU A 139 -3.90 4.36 -7.93
C GLU A 139 -3.50 4.38 -9.39
N THR A 140 -3.98 5.37 -10.11
CA THR A 140 -3.54 5.64 -11.48
C THR A 140 -2.60 6.84 -11.49
N ALA A 141 -1.73 6.90 -12.48
CA ALA A 141 -0.94 8.11 -12.71
C ALA A 141 -1.87 9.30 -13.05
N PRO A 142 -1.54 10.53 -12.63
CA PRO A 142 -2.22 11.71 -13.12
C PRO A 142 -2.16 11.79 -14.67
N GLU A 143 -3.18 12.40 -15.28
CA GLU A 143 -3.28 12.48 -16.74
C GLU A 143 -2.06 13.17 -17.39
N LEU A 144 -1.47 14.13 -16.69
CA LEU A 144 -0.30 14.88 -17.16
C LEU A 144 1.05 14.17 -16.90
N ALA A 145 1.02 12.96 -16.29
CA ALA A 145 2.25 12.24 -16.02
C ALA A 145 2.93 11.76 -17.31
N ASP A 146 4.21 12.05 -17.43
CA ASP A 146 5.05 11.64 -18.54
C ASP A 146 6.19 10.71 -18.08
N PRO A 147 6.94 10.07 -18.99
CA PRO A 147 8.05 9.18 -18.64
C PRO A 147 9.18 9.86 -17.85
N ASN A 148 9.28 11.18 -17.87
CA ASN A 148 10.34 11.96 -17.24
C ASN A 148 9.94 12.47 -15.85
N LEU A 149 8.74 12.15 -15.37
CA LEU A 149 8.20 12.63 -14.08
C LEU A 149 9.19 12.51 -12.91
N PHE A 150 10.03 11.49 -12.90
CA PHE A 150 11.03 11.25 -11.87
C PHE A 150 12.48 11.52 -12.30
N LEU A 151 12.67 12.31 -13.36
CA LEU A 151 13.99 12.75 -13.76
C LEU A 151 14.29 14.18 -13.25
N ASN A 152 15.58 14.43 -12.99
CA ASN A 152 16.08 15.78 -12.69
C ASN A 152 16.38 16.55 -14.02
N SER A 153 16.87 17.78 -13.91
CA SER A 153 17.22 18.61 -15.06
C SER A 153 18.40 18.08 -15.91
N LYS A 154 19.08 17.03 -15.44
CA LYS A 154 20.16 16.34 -16.16
C LYS A 154 19.69 15.00 -16.76
N GLU A 155 18.36 14.75 -16.80
CA GLU A 155 17.76 13.51 -17.26
C GLU A 155 18.18 12.26 -16.43
N GLU A 156 18.62 12.46 -15.20
CA GLU A 156 18.96 11.39 -14.26
C GLU A 156 17.79 11.14 -13.30
N ALA A 157 17.58 9.88 -12.90
CA ALA A 157 16.55 9.54 -11.91
C ALA A 157 16.84 10.25 -10.58
N ILE A 158 15.84 10.92 -10.02
CA ILE A 158 15.93 11.50 -8.67
C ILE A 158 16.07 10.39 -7.63
N LYS A 159 16.65 10.71 -6.47
CA LYS A 159 16.79 9.72 -5.40
C LYS A 159 15.42 9.21 -4.97
N PHE A 160 15.33 7.92 -4.67
CA PHE A 160 14.07 7.28 -4.27
C PHE A 160 13.35 8.03 -3.14
N ILE A 161 14.10 8.47 -2.12
CA ILE A 161 13.49 9.18 -0.99
C ILE A 161 12.96 10.57 -1.37
N ASP A 162 13.63 11.27 -2.28
CA ASP A 162 13.19 12.56 -2.78
C ASP A 162 11.92 12.39 -3.63
N ALA A 163 11.80 11.27 -4.37
CA ALA A 163 10.58 10.90 -5.07
C ALA A 163 9.43 10.63 -4.08
N VAL A 164 9.66 9.76 -3.08
CA VAL A 164 8.64 9.36 -2.10
C VAL A 164 8.08 10.53 -1.31
N THR A 165 8.90 11.51 -0.95
CA THR A 165 8.49 12.68 -0.18
C THR A 165 7.98 13.84 -1.04
N SER A 166 7.87 13.65 -2.36
CA SER A 166 7.43 14.67 -3.30
C SER A 166 5.94 14.54 -3.66
N GLY A 167 5.35 15.61 -4.17
CA GLY A 167 4.04 15.59 -4.79
C GLY A 167 3.98 14.73 -6.06
N ARG A 168 5.15 14.50 -6.73
CA ARG A 168 5.24 13.70 -7.95
C ARG A 168 4.87 12.23 -7.77
N SER A 169 5.02 11.70 -6.54
CA SER A 169 4.68 10.29 -6.24
C SER A 169 3.20 10.08 -5.92
N VAL A 170 2.39 11.14 -5.90
CA VAL A 170 0.98 11.04 -5.54
C VAL A 170 0.17 10.66 -6.78
N GLY A 171 -0.45 9.48 -6.73
CA GLY A 171 -1.38 9.00 -7.74
C GLY A 171 -2.83 9.43 -7.48
N VAL A 172 -3.69 9.24 -8.47
CA VAL A 172 -5.13 9.43 -8.33
C VAL A 172 -5.72 8.29 -7.48
N PRO A 173 -6.38 8.58 -6.35
CA PRO A 173 -6.85 7.56 -5.41
C PRO A 173 -7.88 6.59 -5.99
N GLY A 174 -7.75 5.30 -5.70
CA GLY A 174 -8.67 4.27 -6.17
C GLY A 174 -9.48 3.56 -5.08
N THR A 175 -8.96 3.52 -3.83
CA THR A 175 -9.56 2.74 -2.73
C THR A 175 -11.03 3.05 -2.51
N LEU A 176 -11.40 4.32 -2.40
CA LEU A 176 -12.78 4.69 -2.07
C LEU A 176 -13.75 4.33 -3.20
N ASN A 177 -13.31 4.45 -4.45
CA ASN A 177 -14.12 4.11 -5.61
C ASN A 177 -14.37 2.61 -5.71
N VAL A 178 -13.36 1.77 -5.49
CA VAL A 178 -13.56 0.31 -5.50
C VAL A 178 -14.44 -0.14 -4.34
N LEU A 179 -14.32 0.46 -3.16
CA LEU A 179 -15.19 0.14 -2.02
C LEU A 179 -16.65 0.53 -2.31
N ALA A 180 -16.89 1.69 -2.92
CA ALA A 180 -18.23 2.11 -3.33
C ALA A 180 -18.82 1.19 -4.42
N LEU A 181 -18.01 0.78 -5.39
CA LEU A 181 -18.41 -0.17 -6.43
C LEU A 181 -18.85 -1.50 -5.83
N VAL A 182 -18.03 -2.09 -4.96
CA VAL A 182 -18.32 -3.39 -4.36
C VAL A 182 -19.48 -3.30 -3.37
N HIS A 183 -19.61 -2.19 -2.64
CA HIS A 183 -20.76 -1.96 -1.77
C HIS A 183 -22.07 -1.93 -2.53
N LYS A 184 -22.12 -1.31 -3.71
CA LYS A 184 -23.32 -1.27 -4.56
C LYS A 184 -23.82 -2.68 -4.94
N GLU A 185 -22.90 -3.65 -5.09
CA GLU A 185 -23.27 -5.03 -5.47
C GLU A 185 -23.54 -5.93 -4.26
N TYR A 186 -22.75 -5.78 -3.18
CA TYR A 186 -22.70 -6.76 -2.07
C TYR A 186 -22.92 -6.14 -0.69
N GLY A 187 -23.11 -4.83 -0.59
CA GLY A 187 -23.48 -4.16 0.65
C GLY A 187 -24.88 -4.55 1.12
N LYS A 188 -25.06 -4.61 2.42
CA LYS A 188 -26.36 -4.87 3.07
C LYS A 188 -26.80 -3.72 3.96
N LEU A 189 -25.86 -3.03 4.60
CA LEU A 189 -26.16 -1.89 5.45
C LEU A 189 -26.03 -0.59 4.65
N PRO A 190 -26.74 0.48 5.08
CA PRO A 190 -26.61 1.78 4.45
C PRO A 190 -25.14 2.26 4.47
N TRP A 191 -24.63 2.72 3.32
CA TRP A 191 -23.26 3.23 3.15
C TRP A 191 -22.85 4.17 4.26
N GLU A 192 -23.69 5.14 4.60
CA GLU A 192 -23.41 6.15 5.62
C GLU A 192 -23.09 5.54 6.99
N SER A 193 -23.77 4.48 7.37
CA SER A 193 -23.59 3.82 8.66
C SER A 193 -22.22 3.17 8.85
N LEU A 194 -21.51 2.84 7.75
CA LEU A 194 -20.22 2.17 7.75
C LEU A 194 -19.08 3.10 8.19
N PHE A 195 -19.30 4.41 8.12
CA PHE A 195 -18.30 5.43 8.50
C PHE A 195 -18.36 5.81 9.97
N THR A 196 -19.46 5.51 10.65
CA THR A 196 -19.71 5.89 12.05
C THR A 196 -18.58 5.46 13.00
N PRO A 197 -18.02 4.24 12.94
CA PRO A 197 -16.93 3.85 13.85
C PRO A 197 -15.70 4.73 13.69
N ALA A 198 -15.27 5.01 12.47
CA ALA A 198 -14.10 5.84 12.19
C ALA A 198 -14.34 7.31 12.55
N ILE A 199 -15.51 7.85 12.25
CA ILE A 199 -15.91 9.22 12.64
C ILE A 199 -15.84 9.38 14.16
N ASN A 200 -16.37 8.41 14.92
CA ASN A 200 -16.35 8.45 16.38
C ASN A 200 -14.92 8.41 16.93
N LEU A 201 -14.07 7.52 16.43
CA LEU A 201 -12.68 7.43 16.83
C LEU A 201 -11.89 8.69 16.48
N ALA A 202 -12.11 9.25 15.30
CA ALA A 202 -11.45 10.50 14.88
C ALA A 202 -11.87 11.69 15.73
N THR A 203 -13.16 11.78 16.10
CA THR A 203 -13.71 12.87 16.90
C THR A 203 -13.32 12.76 18.38
N ASN A 204 -13.49 11.57 18.97
CA ASN A 204 -13.30 11.37 20.41
C ASN A 204 -11.84 11.03 20.78
N GLY A 205 -11.08 10.56 19.81
CA GLY A 205 -9.70 10.14 19.93
C GLY A 205 -9.54 8.63 20.05
N PHE A 206 -8.35 8.18 19.72
CA PHE A 206 -7.87 6.82 19.88
C PHE A 206 -6.48 6.83 20.52
N LEU A 207 -6.11 5.73 21.16
CA LEU A 207 -4.80 5.63 21.81
C LEU A 207 -3.73 5.27 20.78
N VAL A 208 -2.65 6.06 20.74
CA VAL A 208 -1.47 5.78 19.92
C VAL A 208 -0.95 4.38 20.24
N SER A 209 -0.83 3.53 19.22
CA SER A 209 -0.32 2.18 19.34
C SER A 209 1.21 2.15 19.52
N GLU A 210 1.73 1.05 20.04
CA GLU A 210 3.19 0.83 20.10
C GLU A 210 3.81 0.83 18.70
N ARG A 211 3.11 0.22 17.72
CA ARG A 211 3.52 0.22 16.32
C ARG A 211 3.64 1.63 15.76
N MET A 212 2.61 2.45 15.94
CA MET A 212 2.63 3.84 15.49
C MET A 212 3.79 4.61 16.13
N GLN A 213 4.01 4.49 17.44
CA GLN A 213 5.14 5.14 18.11
C GLN A 213 6.49 4.71 17.54
N ILE A 214 6.68 3.39 17.28
CA ILE A 214 7.93 2.87 16.72
C ILE A 214 8.18 3.43 15.32
N LEU A 215 7.15 3.49 14.49
CA LEU A 215 7.26 3.99 13.12
C LEU A 215 7.53 5.49 13.09
N LEU A 216 6.84 6.28 13.89
CA LEU A 216 7.09 7.72 14.03
C LEU A 216 8.52 8.04 14.52
N LYS A 217 9.09 7.21 15.40
CA LYS A 217 10.50 7.36 15.83
C LYS A 217 11.50 7.06 14.72
N LYS A 218 11.17 6.19 13.77
CA LYS A 218 12.03 5.80 12.66
C LYS A 218 11.92 6.75 11.48
N ASP A 219 10.80 7.42 11.34
CA ASP A 219 10.56 8.35 10.25
C ASP A 219 11.42 9.60 10.41
N LYS A 220 12.05 10.04 9.32
CA LYS A 220 12.94 11.20 9.28
C LYS A 220 12.38 12.36 8.48
N TYR A 221 11.28 12.16 7.77
CA TYR A 221 10.80 13.07 6.74
C TYR A 221 9.42 13.66 7.07
N LEU A 222 8.63 12.97 7.87
CA LEU A 222 7.25 13.36 8.19
C LEU A 222 7.17 14.75 8.83
N LYS A 223 8.19 15.14 9.59
CA LYS A 223 8.32 16.49 10.17
C LYS A 223 8.54 17.62 9.16
N ASN A 224 8.89 17.29 7.92
CA ASN A 224 9.04 18.29 6.87
C ASN A 224 7.69 18.81 6.38
N ASP A 225 6.59 18.13 6.71
CA ASP A 225 5.23 18.61 6.49
C ASP A 225 4.67 19.20 7.80
N PRO A 226 4.37 20.50 7.86
CA PRO A 226 3.91 21.16 9.09
C PRO A 226 2.63 20.57 9.68
N VAL A 227 1.72 20.08 8.82
CA VAL A 227 0.47 19.45 9.26
C VAL A 227 0.76 18.12 9.94
N ALA A 228 1.61 17.31 9.32
CA ALA A 228 2.03 16.02 9.88
C ALA A 228 2.86 16.21 11.16
N GLU A 229 3.73 17.23 11.22
CA GLU A 229 4.49 17.55 12.42
C GLU A 229 3.54 17.88 13.58
N THR A 230 2.60 18.81 13.39
CA THR A 230 1.62 19.20 14.43
C THR A 230 0.78 18.00 14.87
N TYR A 231 0.45 17.09 13.96
CA TYR A 231 -0.45 15.97 14.26
C TYR A 231 0.25 14.81 14.99
N PHE A 232 1.47 14.45 14.57
CA PHE A 232 2.16 13.26 15.06
C PHE A 232 3.21 13.49 16.14
N PHE A 233 3.56 14.75 16.41
CA PHE A 233 4.64 15.08 17.33
C PHE A 233 4.17 16.07 18.39
N ASP A 234 4.82 16.07 19.56
CA ASP A 234 4.60 17.01 20.64
C ASP A 234 5.35 18.34 20.38
N GLU A 235 5.10 19.34 21.22
CA GLU A 235 5.74 20.67 21.13
C GLU A 235 7.28 20.61 21.20
N SER A 236 7.87 19.55 21.77
CA SER A 236 9.31 19.32 21.76
C SER A 236 9.81 18.61 20.50
N GLY A 237 8.91 18.35 19.54
CA GLY A 237 9.21 17.63 18.32
C GLY A 237 9.45 16.13 18.53
N LYS A 238 8.99 15.54 19.63
CA LYS A 238 9.05 14.09 19.86
C LYS A 238 7.75 13.43 19.42
N PRO A 239 7.81 12.23 18.83
CA PRO A 239 6.61 11.51 18.45
C PRO A 239 5.76 11.17 19.66
N TRP A 240 4.44 11.25 19.51
CA TRP A 240 3.51 10.83 20.54
C TRP A 240 3.84 9.44 21.08
N LYS A 241 3.76 9.29 22.39
CA LYS A 241 4.02 8.01 23.06
C LYS A 241 2.81 7.08 22.94
N LYS A 242 3.06 5.77 22.99
CA LYS A 242 2.02 4.76 23.19
C LYS A 242 1.08 5.18 24.33
N GLY A 243 -0.22 5.13 24.06
CA GLY A 243 -1.25 5.50 25.04
C GLY A 243 -1.64 6.99 25.02
N HIS A 244 -0.98 7.83 24.23
CA HIS A 244 -1.44 9.21 24.01
C HIS A 244 -2.79 9.20 23.27
N LEU A 245 -3.75 10.01 23.72
CA LEU A 245 -5.05 10.16 23.07
C LEU A 245 -4.93 11.10 21.87
N LEU A 246 -4.94 10.54 20.67
CA LEU A 246 -4.83 11.31 19.42
C LEU A 246 -6.20 11.49 18.78
N LYS A 247 -6.54 12.72 18.39
CA LYS A 247 -7.79 13.08 17.71
C LYS A 247 -7.49 13.60 16.32
N ASN A 248 -8.41 13.39 15.38
CA ASN A 248 -8.33 13.92 14.02
C ASN A 248 -9.71 14.41 13.56
N PRO A 249 -10.14 15.60 14.02
CA PRO A 249 -11.43 16.16 13.66
C PRO A 249 -11.56 16.44 12.15
N GLU A 250 -10.47 16.75 11.46
CA GLU A 250 -10.42 16.96 10.01
C GLU A 250 -10.74 15.68 9.27
N TYR A 251 -10.14 14.55 9.67
CA TYR A 251 -10.47 13.25 9.11
C TYR A 251 -11.94 12.89 9.34
N ALA A 252 -12.47 13.20 10.54
CA ALA A 252 -13.88 12.98 10.81
C ALA A 252 -14.78 13.84 9.90
N ALA A 253 -14.39 15.10 9.61
CA ALA A 253 -15.14 15.97 8.71
C ALA A 253 -15.14 15.42 7.28
N VAL A 254 -13.98 15.00 6.77
CA VAL A 254 -13.86 14.35 5.45
C VAL A 254 -14.72 13.08 5.38
N LEU A 255 -14.69 12.22 6.40
CA LEU A 255 -15.50 11.01 6.44
C LEU A 255 -17.01 11.31 6.44
N ARG A 256 -17.46 12.38 7.13
CA ARG A 256 -18.88 12.80 7.09
C ARG A 256 -19.31 13.23 5.68
N LEU A 257 -18.45 13.95 4.95
CA LEU A 257 -18.74 14.33 3.57
C LEU A 257 -18.82 13.09 2.66
N ILE A 258 -17.87 12.16 2.79
CA ILE A 258 -17.83 10.92 2.02
C ILE A 258 -19.05 10.04 2.35
N SER A 259 -19.42 9.91 3.62
CA SER A 259 -20.57 9.11 4.03
C SER A 259 -21.87 9.62 3.43
N LYS A 260 -22.03 10.94 3.33
CA LYS A 260 -23.20 11.60 2.80
C LYS A 260 -23.26 11.66 1.26
N HIS A 261 -22.11 11.90 0.61
CA HIS A 261 -22.06 12.17 -0.83
C HIS A 261 -21.42 11.03 -1.64
N GLY A 262 -21.01 9.92 -0.98
CA GLY A 262 -20.37 8.79 -1.63
C GLY A 262 -18.91 9.07 -2.02
N SER A 263 -18.31 8.17 -2.80
CA SER A 263 -16.90 8.28 -3.25
C SER A 263 -16.61 9.53 -4.07
N LYS A 264 -17.62 10.09 -4.73
CA LYS A 264 -17.48 11.34 -5.51
C LYS A 264 -16.97 12.52 -4.68
N ALA A 265 -17.25 12.55 -3.36
CA ALA A 265 -16.77 13.61 -2.48
C ALA A 265 -15.24 13.73 -2.45
N LEU A 266 -14.51 12.62 -2.66
CA LEU A 266 -13.04 12.65 -2.74
C LEU A 266 -12.54 13.02 -4.14
N MET A 267 -13.34 12.78 -5.18
CA MET A 267 -12.92 12.90 -6.58
C MET A 267 -13.33 14.24 -7.21
N SER A 268 -14.15 15.04 -6.54
CA SER A 268 -14.63 16.33 -7.03
C SER A 268 -14.98 17.26 -5.86
N GLY A 269 -15.07 18.57 -6.13
CA GLY A 269 -15.39 19.58 -5.14
C GLY A 269 -14.24 19.94 -4.23
N GLU A 270 -14.55 20.44 -3.03
CA GLU A 270 -13.58 21.05 -2.13
C GLU A 270 -12.45 20.09 -1.69
N ILE A 271 -12.77 18.83 -1.38
CA ILE A 271 -11.75 17.87 -0.93
C ILE A 271 -10.78 17.57 -2.07
N ALA A 272 -11.29 17.30 -3.28
CA ALA A 272 -10.43 17.07 -4.44
C ALA A 272 -9.52 18.26 -4.72
N GLN A 273 -10.08 19.48 -4.69
CA GLN A 273 -9.31 20.69 -4.90
C GLN A 273 -8.23 20.89 -3.82
N ALA A 274 -8.56 20.59 -2.54
CA ALA A 274 -7.59 20.67 -1.45
C ALA A 274 -6.45 19.66 -1.64
N VAL A 275 -6.75 18.43 -2.08
CA VAL A 275 -5.73 17.41 -2.40
C VAL A 275 -4.83 17.88 -3.54
N VAL A 276 -5.41 18.35 -4.65
CA VAL A 276 -4.64 18.87 -5.81
C VAL A 276 -3.75 20.02 -5.39
N ASN A 277 -4.31 20.99 -4.66
CA ASN A 277 -3.54 22.14 -4.17
C ASN A 277 -2.37 21.70 -3.27
N LYS A 278 -2.57 20.71 -2.38
CA LYS A 278 -1.50 20.20 -1.52
C LYS A 278 -0.40 19.50 -2.32
N VAL A 279 -0.78 18.73 -3.33
CA VAL A 279 0.16 18.01 -4.21
C VAL A 279 0.98 18.98 -5.05
N GLN A 280 0.31 19.94 -5.69
CA GLN A 280 0.95 20.95 -6.56
C GLN A 280 1.79 21.97 -5.81
N ASN A 281 1.49 22.22 -4.54
CA ASN A 281 2.24 23.16 -3.69
C ASN A 281 3.16 22.46 -2.68
N GLN A 282 3.52 21.19 -2.93
CA GLN A 282 4.46 20.47 -2.07
C GLN A 282 5.83 21.15 -2.08
N LEU A 283 6.33 21.49 -0.87
CA LEU A 283 7.54 22.30 -0.69
C LEU A 283 8.81 21.65 -1.25
N THR A 284 8.92 20.33 -1.16
CA THR A 284 10.13 19.60 -1.57
C THR A 284 10.19 19.43 -3.08
N SER A 285 9.09 19.04 -3.70
CA SER A 285 8.97 18.85 -5.15
C SER A 285 7.49 18.77 -5.51
N PRO A 286 6.94 19.82 -6.14
CA PRO A 286 5.54 19.84 -6.55
C PRO A 286 5.17 18.66 -7.44
N GLY A 287 3.93 18.17 -7.28
CA GLY A 287 3.32 17.18 -8.16
C GLY A 287 2.60 17.80 -9.35
N LEU A 288 1.90 16.95 -10.11
CA LEU A 288 1.07 17.32 -11.25
C LEU A 288 -0.35 17.66 -10.83
#